data_394b5841722fa0a1f3983e8133931c40
#
_entry.id   394b5841722fa0a1f3983e8133931c40
#
_cell.length_a   1.000
_cell.length_b   1.000
_cell.length_c   1.000
_cell.angle_alpha   90.00
_cell.angle_beta   90.00
_cell.angle_gamma   90.00
#
_symmetry.space_group_name_H-M   'P 1'
#
loop_
_entity.id
_entity.type
_entity.pdbx_description
1 polymer ?
#
loop_
_entity_poly.entity_id
_entity_poly.type
_entity_poly.pdbx_seq_one_letter_code
_entity_poly.pdbx_strand_id
1 'polypeptide(L)'
;MALTKLKARRIYVPPLNKKYLDRGHACHFRCYGSGVEHLRVDILAKLRGGDNFPSLWNRRFELKIPSGPKIHVIGLRDLVISKKTQRDKDWFMLNRLVDNDIALQRNTSDIHKINWWLCECRNPTYLIELCQRYPDFARQQLLNRPLLKSAIKAEQKKLIRLLEVEKENEQEKDRAYWEPLKKELELLRHKI
;
A
#
# COMPACT_ATOMS: atom_id res chain seq x y z
N MET A 1 0.63 -10.88 -27.27
CA MET A 1 0.71 -10.57 -25.82
C MET A 1 1.03 -9.08 -25.62
N ALA A 2 0.59 -8.44 -24.51
CA ALA A 2 0.81 -6.99 -24.28
C ALA A 2 2.30 -6.60 -24.26
N LEU A 3 3.14 -7.34 -23.53
CA LEU A 3 4.59 -7.06 -23.42
C LEU A 3 5.30 -7.09 -24.80
N THR A 4 4.90 -7.97 -25.69
CA THR A 4 5.46 -8.05 -27.06
C THR A 4 5.12 -6.81 -27.87
N LYS A 5 3.86 -6.34 -27.80
CA LYS A 5 3.42 -5.10 -28.48
C LYS A 5 4.19 -3.87 -27.96
N LEU A 6 4.52 -3.84 -26.67
CA LEU A 6 5.30 -2.77 -26.05
C LEU A 6 6.82 -2.88 -26.31
N LYS A 7 7.28 -3.91 -27.03
CA LYS A 7 8.69 -4.27 -27.21
C LYS A 7 9.41 -4.30 -25.84
N ALA A 8 8.77 -4.87 -24.81
CA ALA A 8 9.26 -4.90 -23.46
C ALA A 8 10.42 -5.90 -23.31
N ARG A 9 11.54 -5.46 -22.71
CA ARG A 9 12.69 -6.30 -22.37
C ARG A 9 12.80 -6.41 -20.87
N ARG A 10 13.10 -7.60 -20.39
CA ARG A 10 13.38 -7.83 -18.97
C ARG A 10 14.67 -7.09 -18.57
N ILE A 11 14.64 -6.43 -17.41
CA ILE A 11 15.79 -5.66 -16.90
C ILE A 11 16.45 -6.29 -15.66
N TYR A 12 15.76 -7.18 -14.94
CA TYR A 12 16.27 -7.86 -13.74
C TYR A 12 15.82 -9.32 -13.66
N VAL A 13 16.43 -10.08 -12.73
CA VAL A 13 15.95 -11.39 -12.29
C VAL A 13 14.75 -11.20 -11.35
N PRO A 14 13.82 -12.18 -11.26
CA PRO A 14 13.75 -13.42 -12.03
C PRO A 14 13.11 -13.23 -13.41
N PRO A 15 13.15 -14.26 -14.27
CA PRO A 15 12.36 -14.26 -15.50
C PRO A 15 10.85 -14.31 -15.19
N LEU A 16 10.02 -13.86 -16.13
CA LEU A 16 8.57 -13.97 -16.01
C LEU A 16 8.14 -15.44 -16.04
N ASN A 17 7.89 -15.99 -14.88
CA ASN A 17 7.42 -17.35 -14.70
C ASN A 17 6.51 -17.42 -13.49
N LYS A 18 5.44 -18.22 -13.60
CA LYS A 18 4.44 -18.41 -12.56
C LYS A 18 5.07 -18.78 -11.20
N LYS A 19 6.08 -19.66 -11.19
CA LYS A 19 6.76 -20.10 -9.95
C LYS A 19 7.36 -18.95 -9.12
N TYR A 20 7.87 -17.90 -9.78
CA TYR A 20 8.44 -16.72 -9.11
C TYR A 20 7.35 -15.77 -8.65
N LEU A 21 6.34 -15.55 -9.48
CA LEU A 21 5.18 -14.72 -9.15
C LEU A 21 4.41 -15.30 -7.95
N ASP A 22 4.21 -16.63 -7.91
CA ASP A 22 3.53 -17.31 -6.79
C ASP A 22 4.30 -17.20 -5.47
N ARG A 23 5.62 -17.01 -5.51
CA ARG A 23 6.45 -16.75 -4.34
C ARG A 23 6.40 -15.30 -3.88
N GLY A 24 5.93 -14.38 -4.71
CA GLY A 24 5.84 -12.95 -4.41
C GLY A 24 6.93 -12.10 -5.06
N HIS A 25 7.76 -12.69 -5.95
CA HIS A 25 8.71 -11.90 -6.73
C HIS A 25 8.01 -10.97 -7.72
N ALA A 26 8.59 -9.80 -7.94
CA ALA A 26 8.25 -8.92 -9.04
C ALA A 26 9.12 -9.22 -10.26
N CYS A 27 8.51 -9.21 -11.45
CA CYS A 27 9.22 -9.29 -12.72
C CYS A 27 9.24 -7.91 -13.38
N HIS A 28 10.42 -7.40 -13.72
CA HIS A 28 10.65 -6.03 -14.13
C HIS A 28 10.97 -5.94 -15.62
N PHE A 29 10.32 -5.02 -16.31
CA PHE A 29 10.48 -4.79 -17.75
C PHE A 29 10.70 -3.32 -18.03
N ARG A 30 11.39 -3.05 -19.14
CA ARG A 30 11.48 -1.73 -19.78
C ARG A 30 10.96 -1.82 -21.20
N CYS A 31 10.09 -0.91 -21.57
CA CYS A 31 9.47 -0.84 -22.89
C CYS A 31 10.31 0.00 -23.86
N TYR A 32 10.27 -0.39 -25.14
CA TYR A 32 10.98 0.29 -26.25
C TYR A 32 10.05 0.46 -27.46
N GLY A 33 8.75 0.26 -27.29
CA GLY A 33 7.76 0.53 -28.34
C GLY A 33 7.54 2.04 -28.51
N SER A 34 7.12 2.46 -29.71
CA SER A 34 6.81 3.87 -30.00
C SER A 34 5.74 4.41 -29.05
N GLY A 35 6.00 5.60 -28.48
CA GLY A 35 5.10 6.26 -27.52
C GLY A 35 5.15 5.73 -26.09
N VAL A 36 5.99 4.73 -25.82
CA VAL A 36 6.18 4.14 -24.48
C VAL A 36 7.66 3.90 -24.16
N GLU A 37 8.55 4.65 -24.82
CA GLU A 37 9.98 4.53 -24.68
C GLU A 37 10.38 4.72 -23.20
N HIS A 38 11.19 3.77 -22.72
CA HIS A 38 11.68 3.72 -21.33
C HIS A 38 10.62 3.53 -20.25
N LEU A 39 9.33 3.34 -20.59
CA LEU A 39 8.30 3.01 -19.61
C LEU A 39 8.71 1.74 -18.86
N ARG A 40 8.71 1.82 -17.53
CA ARG A 40 8.92 0.66 -16.67
C ARG A 40 7.59 -0.01 -16.36
N VAL A 41 7.58 -1.34 -16.53
CA VAL A 41 6.43 -2.19 -16.18
C VAL A 41 6.91 -3.25 -15.18
N ASP A 42 6.29 -3.28 -14.02
CA ASP A 42 6.55 -4.27 -12.98
C ASP A 42 5.32 -5.17 -12.85
N ILE A 43 5.52 -6.48 -12.94
CA ILE A 43 4.46 -7.50 -12.83
C ILE A 43 4.61 -8.21 -11.49
N LEU A 44 3.56 -8.17 -10.69
CA LEU A 44 3.46 -8.82 -9.39
C LEU A 44 2.18 -9.65 -9.35
N ALA A 45 2.21 -10.80 -8.66
CA ALA A 45 1.03 -11.60 -8.38
C ALA A 45 0.58 -11.48 -6.91
N LYS A 46 1.45 -10.96 -6.03
CA LYS A 46 1.18 -10.78 -4.61
C LYS A 46 1.59 -9.38 -4.15
N LEU A 47 0.78 -8.79 -3.31
CA LEU A 47 1.11 -7.57 -2.57
C LEU A 47 1.29 -7.96 -1.09
N ARG A 48 2.35 -7.51 -0.45
CA ARG A 48 2.55 -7.77 0.99
C ARG A 48 1.38 -7.21 1.80
N GLY A 49 0.78 -8.06 2.63
CA GLY A 49 -0.38 -7.70 3.46
C GLY A 49 -1.69 -7.52 2.70
N GLY A 50 -1.68 -7.64 1.37
CA GLY A 50 -2.89 -7.55 0.55
C GLY A 50 -3.55 -8.90 0.31
N ASP A 51 -4.79 -8.84 -0.12
CA ASP A 51 -5.57 -10.00 -0.54
C ASP A 51 -5.08 -10.58 -1.89
N ASN A 52 -5.71 -11.68 -2.32
CA ASN A 52 -5.51 -12.25 -3.64
C ASN A 52 -6.03 -11.32 -4.76
N PHE A 53 -5.53 -11.54 -5.99
CA PHE A 53 -5.89 -10.72 -7.15
C PHE A 53 -7.40 -10.63 -7.42
N PRO A 54 -8.23 -11.69 -7.35
CA PRO A 54 -9.67 -11.59 -7.52
C PRO A 54 -10.32 -10.59 -6.55
N SER A 55 -9.94 -10.61 -5.28
CA SER A 55 -10.45 -9.68 -4.27
C SER A 55 -10.04 -8.23 -4.57
N LEU A 56 -8.77 -8.01 -4.93
CA LEU A 56 -8.26 -6.69 -5.35
C LEU A 56 -8.98 -6.20 -6.61
N TRP A 57 -9.22 -7.10 -7.58
CA TRP A 57 -9.93 -6.78 -8.81
C TRP A 57 -11.37 -6.33 -8.58
N ASN A 58 -12.07 -6.97 -7.65
CA ASN A 58 -13.44 -6.61 -7.29
C ASN A 58 -13.55 -5.24 -6.61
N ARG A 59 -12.50 -4.80 -5.89
CA ARG A 59 -12.45 -3.50 -5.18
C ARG A 59 -11.74 -2.39 -5.97
N ARG A 60 -11.34 -2.65 -7.22
CA ARG A 60 -10.66 -1.68 -8.07
C ARG A 60 -11.55 -0.48 -8.41
N PHE A 61 -10.93 0.63 -8.75
CA PHE A 61 -11.59 1.75 -9.40
C PHE A 61 -11.45 1.67 -10.91
N GLU A 62 -12.47 2.16 -11.63
CA GLU A 62 -12.40 2.41 -13.05
C GLU A 62 -12.25 3.91 -13.30
N LEU A 63 -11.10 4.32 -13.81
CA LEU A 63 -10.84 5.69 -14.24
C LEU A 63 -11.07 5.81 -15.74
N LYS A 64 -11.98 6.70 -16.13
CA LYS A 64 -12.15 7.08 -17.54
C LYS A 64 -11.20 8.22 -17.88
N ILE A 65 -10.32 8.00 -18.86
CA ILE A 65 -9.51 9.08 -19.42
C ILE A 65 -10.37 9.80 -20.46
N PRO A 66 -10.46 11.13 -20.46
CA PRO A 66 -11.13 11.87 -21.50
C PRO A 66 -10.56 11.46 -22.88
N SER A 67 -11.43 11.02 -23.79
CA SER A 67 -11.06 10.50 -25.13
C SER A 67 -10.10 9.30 -25.14
N GLY A 68 -9.97 8.58 -24.02
CA GLY A 68 -9.07 7.42 -23.86
C GLY A 68 -9.76 6.16 -23.32
N PRO A 69 -9.00 5.10 -23.11
CA PRO A 69 -9.50 3.85 -22.55
C PRO A 69 -9.85 3.99 -21.07
N LYS A 70 -10.69 3.08 -20.58
CA LYS A 70 -10.85 2.88 -19.14
C LYS A 70 -9.59 2.25 -18.55
N ILE A 71 -9.13 2.79 -17.43
CA ILE A 71 -8.00 2.25 -16.66
C ILE A 71 -8.53 1.68 -15.36
N HIS A 72 -8.08 0.48 -15.02
CA HIS A 72 -8.34 -0.13 -13.73
C HIS A 72 -7.24 0.25 -12.73
N VAL A 73 -7.65 0.82 -11.60
CA VAL A 73 -6.74 1.31 -10.55
C VAL A 73 -7.03 0.57 -9.25
N ILE A 74 -5.99 0.24 -8.52
CA ILE A 74 -6.09 -0.40 -7.20
C ILE A 74 -6.93 0.47 -6.24
N GLY A 75 -7.79 -0.17 -5.43
CA GLY A 75 -8.58 0.51 -4.41
C GLY A 75 -7.70 1.22 -3.37
N LEU A 76 -8.19 2.35 -2.83
CA LEU A 76 -7.42 3.18 -1.89
C LEU A 76 -6.94 2.37 -0.68
N ARG A 77 -7.77 1.55 -0.09
CA ARG A 77 -7.42 0.71 1.07
C ARG A 77 -6.30 -0.27 0.74
N ASP A 78 -6.39 -0.93 -0.40
CA ASP A 78 -5.38 -1.87 -0.87
C ASP A 78 -4.07 -1.16 -1.25
N LEU A 79 -4.16 0.04 -1.82
CA LEU A 79 -2.99 0.89 -2.09
C LEU A 79 -2.28 1.27 -0.79
N VAL A 80 -3.00 1.71 0.25
CA VAL A 80 -2.44 2.05 1.55
C VAL A 80 -1.71 0.85 2.17
N ILE A 81 -2.32 -0.34 2.15
CA ILE A 81 -1.68 -1.58 2.63
C ILE A 81 -0.38 -1.86 1.86
N SER A 82 -0.41 -1.76 0.53
CA SER A 82 0.75 -2.01 -0.33
C SER A 82 1.90 -1.01 -0.14
N LYS A 83 1.61 0.16 0.45
CA LYS A 83 2.57 1.23 0.74
C LYS A 83 3.18 1.17 2.14
N LYS A 84 2.80 0.22 2.98
CA LYS A 84 3.45 -0.03 4.28
C LYS A 84 4.79 -0.75 4.08
N THR A 85 5.75 -0.08 3.46
CA THR A 85 7.07 -0.62 3.10
C THR A 85 8.17 -0.11 4.04
N GLN A 86 9.37 -0.67 3.93
CA GLN A 86 10.56 -0.21 4.66
C GLN A 86 11.06 1.18 4.20
N ARG A 87 10.51 1.77 3.12
CA ARG A 87 10.98 3.03 2.52
C ARG A 87 10.22 4.23 3.06
N ASP A 88 10.90 5.19 3.66
CA ASP A 88 10.27 6.40 4.26
C ASP A 88 9.41 7.20 3.28
N LYS A 89 9.83 7.30 2.01
CA LYS A 89 9.04 8.01 0.99
C LYS A 89 7.63 7.44 0.78
N ASP A 90 7.45 6.13 0.97
CA ASP A 90 6.13 5.50 0.83
C ASP A 90 5.21 5.89 1.99
N TRP A 91 5.76 6.09 3.20
CA TRP A 91 5.00 6.53 4.37
C TRP A 91 4.47 7.95 4.24
N PHE A 92 5.26 8.84 3.66
CA PHE A 92 4.77 10.19 3.36
C PHE A 92 3.56 10.15 2.40
N MET A 93 3.64 9.35 1.34
CA MET A 93 2.54 9.16 0.40
C MET A 93 1.32 8.52 1.07
N LEU A 94 1.53 7.47 1.88
CA LEU A 94 0.48 6.78 2.63
C LEU A 94 -0.30 7.75 3.52
N ASN A 95 0.42 8.56 4.31
CA ASN A 95 -0.20 9.54 5.19
C ASN A 95 -1.07 10.52 4.38
N ARG A 96 -0.55 11.08 3.29
CA ARG A 96 -1.32 11.99 2.43
C ARG A 96 -2.57 11.36 1.82
N LEU A 97 -2.50 10.09 1.44
CA LEU A 97 -3.67 9.38 0.89
C LEU A 97 -4.78 9.26 1.93
N VAL A 98 -4.44 8.88 3.17
CA VAL A 98 -5.42 8.75 4.25
C VAL A 98 -5.95 10.11 4.69
N ASP A 99 -5.07 11.10 4.87
CA ASP A 99 -5.43 12.46 5.29
C ASP A 99 -6.37 13.12 4.28
N ASN A 100 -6.11 12.94 2.97
CA ASN A 100 -6.97 13.47 1.91
C ASN A 100 -8.35 12.79 1.90
N ASP A 101 -8.42 11.47 2.10
CA ASP A 101 -9.71 10.78 2.17
C ASP A 101 -10.55 11.24 3.37
N ILE A 102 -9.90 11.48 4.53
CA ILE A 102 -10.54 12.06 5.72
C ILE A 102 -11.06 13.48 5.40
N ALA A 103 -10.22 14.32 4.80
CA ALA A 103 -10.57 15.71 4.52
C ALA A 103 -11.75 15.82 3.52
N LEU A 104 -11.72 15.02 2.44
CA LEU A 104 -12.75 15.02 1.41
C LEU A 104 -14.09 14.45 1.88
N GLN A 105 -14.07 13.52 2.84
CA GLN A 105 -15.26 12.81 3.29
C GLN A 105 -15.54 12.99 4.80
N ARG A 106 -15.12 14.13 5.34
CA ARG A 106 -15.16 14.43 6.78
C ARG A 106 -16.52 14.17 7.46
N ASN A 107 -17.62 14.27 6.72
CA ASN A 107 -18.99 14.12 7.23
C ASN A 107 -19.60 12.74 6.91
N THR A 108 -18.79 11.76 6.59
CA THR A 108 -19.29 10.42 6.28
C THR A 108 -19.99 9.78 7.49
N SER A 109 -21.05 9.01 7.21
CA SER A 109 -21.69 8.08 8.15
C SER A 109 -21.29 6.61 7.87
N ASP A 110 -20.39 6.37 6.92
CA ASP A 110 -19.93 5.01 6.59
C ASP A 110 -19.05 4.46 7.71
N ILE A 111 -19.61 3.53 8.48
CA ILE A 111 -18.98 2.86 9.61
C ILE A 111 -17.68 2.14 9.19
N HIS A 112 -17.66 1.50 8.03
CA HIS A 112 -16.49 0.80 7.52
C HIS A 112 -15.35 1.77 7.20
N LYS A 113 -15.68 2.97 6.73
CA LYS A 113 -14.74 4.01 6.43
C LYS A 113 -14.18 4.63 7.72
N ILE A 114 -15.04 4.94 8.69
CA ILE A 114 -14.64 5.47 10.00
C ILE A 114 -13.67 4.49 10.69
N ASN A 115 -14.01 3.21 10.75
CA ASN A 115 -13.13 2.18 11.32
C ASN A 115 -11.80 2.09 10.58
N TRP A 116 -11.80 2.18 9.25
CA TRP A 116 -10.58 2.18 8.46
C TRP A 116 -9.71 3.41 8.76
N TRP A 117 -10.29 4.61 8.88
CA TRP A 117 -9.54 5.79 9.29
C TRP A 117 -8.93 5.65 10.67
N LEU A 118 -9.67 5.14 11.64
CA LEU A 118 -9.14 4.86 12.99
C LEU A 118 -7.98 3.86 12.98
N CYS A 119 -7.96 2.94 12.02
CA CYS A 119 -6.86 1.97 11.85
C CYS A 119 -5.66 2.54 11.08
N GLU A 120 -5.86 3.45 10.11
CA GLU A 120 -4.83 3.85 9.15
C GLU A 120 -4.35 5.28 9.29
N CYS A 121 -5.10 6.19 9.91
CA CYS A 121 -4.69 7.57 10.10
C CYS A 121 -3.45 7.65 11.00
N ARG A 122 -2.41 8.35 10.52
CA ARG A 122 -1.14 8.59 11.24
C ARG A 122 -0.87 10.07 11.47
N ASN A 123 -1.79 10.93 11.08
CA ASN A 123 -1.78 12.34 11.46
C ASN A 123 -2.32 12.47 12.89
N PRO A 124 -1.51 12.92 13.87
CA PRO A 124 -1.95 12.96 15.27
C PRO A 124 -3.16 13.87 15.48
N THR A 125 -3.23 14.99 14.78
CA THR A 125 -4.36 15.93 14.88
C THR A 125 -5.66 15.30 14.37
N TYR A 126 -5.63 14.71 13.16
CA TYR A 126 -6.79 14.03 12.60
C TYR A 126 -7.21 12.82 13.42
N LEU A 127 -6.24 12.07 13.96
CA LEU A 127 -6.56 10.90 14.77
C LEU A 127 -7.23 11.28 16.10
N ILE A 128 -6.81 12.38 16.74
CA ILE A 128 -7.47 12.94 17.93
C ILE A 128 -8.89 13.40 17.57
N GLU A 129 -9.07 14.17 16.48
CA GLU A 129 -10.38 14.61 16.01
C GLU A 129 -11.32 13.42 15.72
N LEU A 130 -10.82 12.38 15.06
CA LEU A 130 -11.60 11.15 14.78
C LEU A 130 -12.05 10.46 16.07
N CYS A 131 -11.16 10.33 17.06
CA CYS A 131 -11.49 9.72 18.34
C CYS A 131 -12.53 10.54 19.13
N GLN A 132 -12.46 11.87 19.06
CA GLN A 132 -13.43 12.76 19.69
C GLN A 132 -14.80 12.71 19.00
N ARG A 133 -14.80 12.60 17.68
CA ARG A 133 -16.02 12.58 16.86
C ARG A 133 -16.72 11.21 16.89
N TYR A 134 -15.94 10.13 16.98
CA TYR A 134 -16.43 8.76 16.92
C TYR A 134 -15.91 7.94 18.13
N PRO A 135 -16.26 8.34 19.38
CA PRO A 135 -15.65 7.79 20.60
C PRO A 135 -15.94 6.29 20.77
N ASP A 136 -17.11 5.81 20.40
CA ASP A 136 -17.46 4.40 20.56
C ASP A 136 -16.70 3.50 19.58
N PHE A 137 -16.55 3.92 18.33
CA PHE A 137 -15.70 3.22 17.36
C PHE A 137 -14.24 3.24 17.77
N ALA A 138 -13.73 4.36 18.30
CA ALA A 138 -12.37 4.44 18.79
C ALA A 138 -12.11 3.47 19.96
N ARG A 139 -13.07 3.34 20.90
CA ARG A 139 -13.00 2.38 22.02
C ARG A 139 -13.00 0.92 21.53
N GLN A 140 -13.85 0.58 20.55
CA GLN A 140 -13.90 -0.76 19.95
C GLN A 140 -12.56 -1.14 19.29
N GLN A 141 -11.83 -0.18 18.71
CA GLN A 141 -10.56 -0.43 18.05
C GLN A 141 -9.35 -0.48 19.01
N LEU A 142 -9.50 -0.24 20.31
CA LEU A 142 -8.39 -0.24 21.26
C LEU A 142 -7.63 -1.56 21.34
N LEU A 143 -8.28 -2.70 21.17
CA LEU A 143 -7.63 -4.01 21.13
C LEU A 143 -6.73 -4.18 19.90
N ASN A 144 -7.17 -3.66 18.76
CA ASN A 144 -6.44 -3.77 17.49
C ASN A 144 -5.35 -2.70 17.36
N ARG A 145 -5.59 -1.51 17.94
CA ARG A 145 -4.68 -0.36 17.85
C ARG A 145 -4.58 0.37 19.19
N PRO A 146 -3.77 -0.14 20.14
CA PRO A 146 -3.69 0.38 21.51
C PRO A 146 -3.30 1.86 21.62
N LEU A 147 -2.57 2.43 20.63
CA LEU A 147 -2.19 3.84 20.61
C LEU A 147 -3.40 4.80 20.58
N LEU A 148 -4.59 4.34 20.14
CA LEU A 148 -5.83 5.12 20.20
C LEU A 148 -6.17 5.57 21.62
N LYS A 149 -5.69 4.88 22.67
CA LYS A 149 -5.84 5.33 24.07
C LYS A 149 -5.24 6.73 24.28
N SER A 150 -4.10 7.00 23.64
CA SER A 150 -3.46 8.32 23.74
C SER A 150 -4.18 9.37 22.85
N ALA A 151 -4.74 8.95 21.71
CA ALA A 151 -5.55 9.82 20.86
C ALA A 151 -6.87 10.23 21.57
N ILE A 152 -7.57 9.29 22.20
CA ILE A 152 -8.79 9.54 23.00
C ILE A 152 -8.52 10.55 24.13
N LYS A 153 -7.34 10.46 24.77
CA LYS A 153 -6.92 11.39 25.83
C LYS A 153 -6.30 12.69 25.33
N ALA A 154 -6.21 12.87 24.00
CA ALA A 154 -5.54 14.01 23.35
C ALA A 154 -4.06 14.21 23.81
N GLU A 155 -3.36 13.13 24.17
CA GLU A 155 -1.94 13.12 24.58
C GLU A 155 -1.03 13.25 23.35
N GLN A 156 -1.05 14.38 22.66
CA GLN A 156 -0.45 14.56 21.31
C GLN A 156 1.04 14.18 21.25
N LYS A 157 1.87 14.61 22.21
CA LYS A 157 3.31 14.29 22.22
C LYS A 157 3.57 12.78 22.35
N LYS A 158 2.78 12.10 23.17
CA LYS A 158 2.88 10.65 23.34
C LYS A 158 2.37 9.92 22.11
N LEU A 159 1.27 10.39 21.53
CA LEU A 159 0.71 9.83 20.29
C LEU A 159 1.71 9.88 19.14
N ILE A 160 2.41 11.01 18.94
CA ILE A 160 3.46 11.13 17.90
C ILE A 160 4.52 10.04 18.07
N ARG A 161 5.01 9.82 19.28
CA ARG A 161 6.02 8.77 19.55
C ARG A 161 5.48 7.36 19.25
N LEU A 162 4.24 7.09 19.65
CA LEU A 162 3.60 5.79 19.42
C LEU A 162 3.35 5.53 17.93
N LEU A 163 3.02 6.56 17.16
CA LEU A 163 2.86 6.48 15.70
C LEU A 163 4.20 6.20 15.00
N GLU A 164 5.31 6.76 15.49
CA GLU A 164 6.64 6.45 14.95
C GLU A 164 7.03 5.00 15.26
N VAL A 165 6.81 4.52 16.48
CA VAL A 165 7.04 3.11 16.84
C VAL A 165 6.17 2.17 15.98
N GLU A 166 4.90 2.52 15.72
CA GLU A 166 4.02 1.74 14.84
C GLU A 166 4.60 1.67 13.42
N LYS A 167 5.12 2.78 12.88
CA LYS A 167 5.79 2.84 11.57
C LYS A 167 7.03 1.94 11.54
N GLU A 168 7.92 2.05 12.54
CA GLU A 168 9.14 1.25 12.64
C GLU A 168 8.83 -0.25 12.66
N ASN A 169 7.82 -0.66 13.43
CA ASN A 169 7.35 -2.06 13.49
C ASN A 169 6.85 -2.55 12.12
N GLU A 170 6.10 -1.74 11.38
CA GLU A 170 5.63 -2.10 10.04
C GLU A 170 6.80 -2.17 9.03
N GLN A 171 7.78 -1.27 9.13
CA GLN A 171 8.98 -1.32 8.32
C GLN A 171 9.81 -2.59 8.59
N GLU A 172 9.89 -3.02 9.85
CA GLU A 172 10.57 -4.27 10.21
C GLU A 172 9.84 -5.50 9.64
N LYS A 173 8.52 -5.55 9.75
CA LYS A 173 7.72 -6.61 9.11
C LYS A 173 7.93 -6.64 7.60
N ASP A 174 8.10 -5.50 6.94
CA ASP A 174 8.38 -5.44 5.50
C ASP A 174 9.79 -5.96 5.19
N ARG A 175 10.80 -5.58 5.98
CA ARG A 175 12.16 -6.12 5.85
C ARG A 175 12.19 -7.65 5.99
N ALA A 176 11.54 -8.17 7.02
CA ALA A 176 11.45 -9.61 7.27
C ALA A 176 10.74 -10.36 6.12
N TYR A 177 9.68 -9.78 5.56
CA TYR A 177 8.99 -10.37 4.41
C TYR A 177 9.88 -10.47 3.17
N TRP A 178 10.67 -9.41 2.89
CA TRP A 178 11.50 -9.38 1.68
C TRP A 178 12.84 -10.10 1.82
N GLU A 179 13.33 -10.36 3.03
CA GLU A 179 14.63 -10.97 3.27
C GLU A 179 14.84 -12.31 2.54
N PRO A 180 13.93 -13.32 2.64
CA PRO A 180 14.10 -14.58 1.92
C PRO A 180 14.04 -14.41 0.40
N LEU A 181 13.21 -13.47 -0.10
CA LEU A 181 13.10 -13.18 -1.53
C LEU A 181 14.35 -12.50 -2.07
N LYS A 182 14.99 -11.62 -1.30
CA LYS A 182 16.28 -11.00 -1.67
C LYS A 182 17.39 -12.05 -1.79
N LYS A 183 17.50 -12.96 -0.83
CA LYS A 183 18.48 -14.07 -0.87
C LYS A 183 18.28 -14.95 -2.11
N GLU A 184 17.04 -15.26 -2.45
CA GLU A 184 16.74 -16.02 -3.68
C GLU A 184 17.15 -15.24 -4.94
N LEU A 185 16.92 -13.92 -5.01
CA LEU A 185 17.34 -13.09 -6.14
C LEU A 185 18.87 -13.04 -6.29
N GLU A 186 19.61 -12.99 -5.20
CA GLU A 186 21.07 -13.05 -5.21
C GLU A 186 21.56 -14.36 -5.81
N LEU A 187 21.01 -15.49 -5.35
CA LEU A 187 21.36 -16.81 -5.93
C LEU A 187 21.03 -16.91 -7.43
N LEU A 188 19.94 -16.27 -7.87
CA LEU A 188 19.56 -16.27 -9.29
C LEU A 188 20.50 -15.39 -10.13
N ARG A 189 21.08 -14.33 -9.58
CA ARG A 189 22.06 -13.47 -10.28
C ARG A 189 23.39 -14.17 -10.53
N HIS A 190 23.81 -15.04 -9.61
CA HIS A 190 25.05 -15.80 -9.76
C HIS A 190 24.92 -17.02 -10.68
N LYS A 191 23.72 -17.36 -11.15
CA LYS A 191 23.47 -18.49 -12.06
C LYS A 191 23.35 -18.07 -13.54
N ILE A 192 23.46 -16.79 -13.81
CA ILE A 192 23.41 -16.19 -15.15
C ILE A 192 24.81 -15.72 -15.53
#